data_5ed3585fb058a5e6559976a8bfe4de55
#
_entry.id   5ed3585fb058a5e6559976a8bfe4de55
#
_cell.length_a   1.000
_cell.length_b   1.000
_cell.length_c   1.000
_cell.angle_alpha   90.00
_cell.angle_beta   90.00
_cell.angle_gamma   90.00
#
_symmetry.space_group_name_H-M   'P 1'
#
loop_
_entity.id
_entity.type
_entity.pdbx_description
1 polymer ?
#
loop_
_entity_poly.entity_id
_entity_poly.type
_entity_poly.pdbx_seq_one_letter_code
_entity_poly.pdbx_strand_id
1 'polypeptide(L)'
;SDKSFTRENLNKSLGLMVASGLPLAIGVLITAPLMIWVLAGSNYLAASSCLRIFALMAIIKPFGRIMGLQLEASGRPQLNFRIMWISVGVNLVFNLLFIPYWGIAGATFATLLATGLTIFLSKRLLAQSGGPLLGPAIKSAGHYYQLLFQNLQKSFNHVFSFR
;
A
#
# COMPACT_ATOMS: atom_id res chain seq x y z
N SER A 1 21.10 -20.39 -0.61
CA SER A 1 21.59 -19.22 0.14
C SER A 1 21.01 -17.90 -0.41
N ASP A 2 20.92 -17.71 -1.70
CA ASP A 2 20.44 -16.45 -2.31
C ASP A 2 18.94 -16.17 -2.13
N LYS A 3 18.11 -17.21 -2.18
CA LYS A 3 16.64 -17.05 -2.11
C LYS A 3 16.13 -16.62 -0.73
N SER A 4 16.78 -17.05 0.34
CA SER A 4 16.42 -16.66 1.71
C SER A 4 16.80 -15.21 2.00
N PHE A 5 17.97 -14.78 1.54
CA PHE A 5 18.45 -13.41 1.65
C PHE A 5 17.54 -12.41 0.89
N THR A 6 17.14 -12.76 -0.33
CA THR A 6 16.22 -11.95 -1.12
C THR A 6 14.86 -11.82 -0.44
N ARG A 7 14.33 -12.90 0.12
CA ARG A 7 13.03 -12.94 0.81
C ARG A 7 13.02 -12.11 2.09
N GLU A 8 14.09 -12.16 2.86
CA GLU A 8 14.24 -11.37 4.08
C GLU A 8 14.29 -9.87 3.75
N ASN A 9 15.05 -9.47 2.74
CA ASN A 9 15.15 -8.09 2.29
C ASN A 9 13.81 -7.57 1.75
N LEU A 10 13.05 -8.39 1.01
CA LEU A 10 11.73 -8.02 0.53
C LEU A 10 10.75 -7.81 1.69
N ASN A 11 10.79 -8.67 2.72
CA ASN A 11 9.95 -8.50 3.91
C ASN A 11 10.34 -7.25 4.72
N LYS A 12 11.63 -6.95 4.84
CA LYS A 12 12.11 -5.72 5.48
C LYS A 12 11.65 -4.47 4.71
N SER A 13 11.81 -4.47 3.38
CA SER A 13 11.36 -3.37 2.52
C SER A 13 9.85 -3.17 2.60
N LEU A 14 9.06 -4.24 2.61
CA LEU A 14 7.62 -4.18 2.78
C LEU A 14 7.26 -3.62 4.17
N GLY A 15 7.93 -4.09 5.23
CA GLY A 15 7.74 -3.59 6.59
C GLY A 15 8.00 -2.09 6.69
N LEU A 16 9.07 -1.60 6.08
CA LEU A 16 9.40 -0.17 6.04
C LEU A 16 8.34 0.64 5.26
N MET A 17 7.90 0.16 4.09
CA MET A 17 6.86 0.83 3.30
C MET A 17 5.52 0.90 4.05
N VAL A 18 5.13 -0.17 4.74
CA VAL A 18 3.91 -0.18 5.55
C VAL A 18 4.08 0.73 6.77
N ALA A 19 5.22 0.68 7.45
CA ALA A 19 5.51 1.50 8.61
C ALA A 19 5.50 3.00 8.27
N SER A 20 6.05 3.41 7.14
CA SER A 20 6.02 4.81 6.71
C SER A 20 4.65 5.23 6.16
N GLY A 21 3.95 4.34 5.48
CA GLY A 21 2.64 4.61 4.88
C GLY A 21 1.50 4.71 5.89
N LEU A 22 1.58 3.98 7.01
CA LEU A 22 0.51 3.88 8.00
C LEU A 22 0.22 5.22 8.70
N PRO A 23 1.20 5.97 9.25
CA PRO A 23 0.93 7.28 9.85
C PRO A 23 0.42 8.29 8.82
N LEU A 24 0.94 8.24 7.58
CA LEU A 24 0.46 9.09 6.50
C LEU A 24 -1.00 8.78 6.15
N ALA A 25 -1.36 7.51 6.04
CA ALA A 25 -2.74 7.10 5.77
C ALA A 25 -3.68 7.51 6.89
N ILE A 26 -3.29 7.34 8.16
CA ILE A 26 -4.06 7.80 9.33
C ILE A 26 -4.23 9.33 9.28
N GLY A 27 -3.16 10.07 9.01
CA GLY A 27 -3.22 11.52 8.86
C GLY A 27 -4.25 11.93 7.80
N VAL A 28 -4.18 11.33 6.61
CA VAL A 28 -5.15 11.61 5.53
C VAL A 28 -6.57 11.19 5.91
N LEU A 29 -6.77 10.05 6.58
CA LEU A 29 -8.10 9.60 7.03
C LEU A 29 -8.79 10.62 7.93
N ILE A 30 -8.02 11.21 8.86
CA ILE A 30 -8.54 12.20 9.83
C ILE A 30 -8.75 13.55 9.13
N THR A 31 -7.78 13.98 8.31
CA THR A 31 -7.77 15.32 7.72
C THR A 31 -8.47 15.39 6.35
N ALA A 32 -8.96 14.28 5.80
CA ALA A 32 -9.56 14.23 4.46
C ALA A 32 -10.63 15.32 4.21
N PRO A 33 -11.61 15.58 5.10
CA PRO A 33 -12.60 16.63 4.87
C PRO A 33 -11.95 18.02 4.82
N LEU A 34 -10.99 18.27 5.74
CA LEU A 34 -10.27 19.55 5.79
C LEU A 34 -9.42 19.75 4.52
N MET A 35 -8.71 18.71 4.07
CA MET A 35 -7.92 18.76 2.83
C MET A 35 -8.79 19.09 1.63
N ILE A 36 -9.95 18.42 1.49
CA ILE A 36 -10.87 18.70 0.38
C ILE A 36 -11.44 20.10 0.48
N TRP A 37 -11.82 20.54 1.68
CA TRP A 37 -12.34 21.89 1.88
C TRP A 37 -11.32 22.96 1.48
N VAL A 38 -10.06 22.81 1.89
CA VAL A 38 -8.99 23.78 1.59
C VAL A 38 -8.61 23.78 0.10
N LEU A 39 -8.55 22.59 -0.53
CA LEU A 39 -8.05 22.45 -1.90
C LEU A 39 -9.13 22.66 -2.98
N ALA A 40 -10.35 22.22 -2.70
CA ALA A 40 -11.43 22.16 -3.70
C ALA A 40 -12.68 22.95 -3.29
N GLY A 41 -12.78 23.34 -2.01
CA GLY A 41 -13.93 24.08 -1.48
C GLY A 41 -15.06 23.18 -0.95
N SER A 42 -16.06 23.83 -0.34
CA SER A 42 -17.17 23.15 0.34
C SER A 42 -18.03 22.28 -0.56
N ASN A 43 -18.15 22.63 -1.85
CA ASN A 43 -18.97 21.90 -2.81
C ASN A 43 -18.46 20.48 -3.11
N TYR A 44 -17.18 20.20 -2.80
CA TYR A 44 -16.53 18.92 -3.07
C TYR A 44 -16.33 18.03 -1.83
N LEU A 45 -16.92 18.38 -0.69
CA LEU A 45 -16.78 17.63 0.56
C LEU A 45 -17.18 16.15 0.44
N ALA A 46 -18.12 15.81 -0.45
CA ALA A 46 -18.49 14.42 -0.75
C ALA A 46 -17.29 13.57 -1.24
N ALA A 47 -16.29 14.18 -1.91
CA ALA A 47 -15.08 13.51 -2.36
C ALA A 47 -14.15 13.09 -1.19
N SER A 48 -14.37 13.59 0.02
CA SER A 48 -13.59 13.20 1.20
C SER A 48 -13.73 11.70 1.52
N SER A 49 -14.88 11.10 1.25
CA SER A 49 -15.10 9.65 1.38
C SER A 49 -14.20 8.86 0.42
N CYS A 50 -14.08 9.31 -0.82
CA CYS A 50 -13.19 8.69 -1.80
C CYS A 50 -11.72 8.83 -1.37
N LEU A 51 -11.31 10.01 -0.88
CA LEU A 51 -9.97 10.24 -0.38
C LEU A 51 -9.62 9.32 0.80
N ARG A 52 -10.57 9.09 1.71
CA ARG A 52 -10.41 8.11 2.81
C ARG A 52 -10.19 6.69 2.30
N ILE A 53 -10.95 6.26 1.29
CA ILE A 53 -10.78 4.92 0.68
C ILE A 53 -9.38 4.84 0.03
N PHE A 54 -8.93 5.87 -0.69
CA PHE A 54 -7.58 5.90 -1.26
C PHE A 54 -6.48 5.87 -0.19
N ALA A 55 -6.68 6.52 0.96
CA ALA A 55 -5.76 6.45 2.08
C ALA A 55 -5.63 5.01 2.64
N LEU A 56 -6.74 4.28 2.76
CA LEU A 56 -6.72 2.87 3.14
C LEU A 56 -6.01 2.01 2.08
N MET A 57 -6.25 2.28 0.79
CA MET A 57 -5.55 1.59 -0.30
C MET A 57 -4.05 1.82 -0.30
N ALA A 58 -3.58 2.98 0.19
CA ALA A 58 -2.15 3.29 0.28
C ALA A 58 -1.41 2.29 1.20
N ILE A 59 -2.09 1.69 2.17
CA ILE A 59 -1.53 0.63 3.04
C ILE A 59 -1.44 -0.71 2.30
N ILE A 60 -2.34 -0.95 1.36
CA ILE A 60 -2.45 -2.24 0.64
C ILE A 60 -1.54 -2.27 -0.60
N LYS A 61 -1.37 -1.14 -1.28
CA LYS A 61 -0.57 -1.01 -2.51
C LYS A 61 0.88 -1.53 -2.41
N PRO A 62 1.63 -1.31 -1.30
CA PRO A 62 2.99 -1.84 -1.16
C PRO A 62 3.07 -3.37 -1.32
N PHE A 63 2.05 -4.12 -0.91
CA PHE A 63 2.03 -5.58 -1.05
C PHE A 63 2.05 -5.99 -2.53
N GLY A 64 1.22 -5.37 -3.37
CA GLY A 64 1.21 -5.63 -4.81
C GLY A 64 2.55 -5.28 -5.47
N ARG A 65 3.16 -4.15 -5.08
CA ARG A 65 4.46 -3.72 -5.60
C ARG A 65 5.58 -4.69 -5.25
N ILE A 66 5.67 -5.12 -4.00
CA ILE A 66 6.71 -6.09 -3.58
C ILE A 66 6.51 -7.45 -4.25
N MET A 67 5.26 -7.90 -4.42
CA MET A 67 4.97 -9.12 -5.18
C MET A 67 5.41 -9.01 -6.64
N GLY A 68 5.20 -7.85 -7.27
CA GLY A 68 5.69 -7.58 -8.63
C GLY A 68 7.23 -7.64 -8.70
N LEU A 69 7.93 -6.95 -7.81
CA LEU A 69 9.39 -6.99 -7.72
C LEU A 69 9.93 -8.40 -7.49
N GLN A 70 9.23 -9.21 -6.71
CA GLN A 70 9.63 -10.60 -6.49
C GLN A 70 9.47 -11.46 -7.76
N LEU A 71 8.43 -11.24 -8.56
CA LEU A 71 8.27 -11.91 -9.86
C LEU A 71 9.41 -11.53 -10.80
N GLU A 72 9.80 -10.25 -10.83
CA GLU A 72 10.92 -9.77 -11.64
C GLU A 72 12.24 -10.37 -11.17
N ALA A 73 12.52 -10.33 -9.86
CA ALA A 73 13.72 -10.94 -9.27
C ALA A 73 13.79 -12.46 -9.42
N SER A 74 12.64 -13.12 -9.59
CA SER A 74 12.55 -14.56 -9.88
C SER A 74 12.76 -14.92 -11.35
N GLY A 75 13.16 -13.96 -12.20
CA GLY A 75 13.35 -14.15 -13.63
C GLY A 75 12.04 -14.31 -14.42
N ARG A 76 10.92 -13.85 -13.87
CA ARG A 76 9.60 -13.93 -14.50
C ARG A 76 8.93 -12.57 -14.71
N PRO A 77 9.63 -11.56 -15.27
CA PRO A 77 9.08 -10.22 -15.48
C PRO A 77 7.85 -10.21 -16.39
N GLN A 78 7.77 -11.17 -17.33
CA GLN A 78 6.62 -11.30 -18.24
C GLN A 78 5.32 -11.60 -17.50
N LEU A 79 5.37 -12.35 -16.37
CA LEU A 79 4.19 -12.61 -15.55
C LEU A 79 3.73 -11.33 -14.84
N ASN A 80 4.67 -10.55 -14.29
CA ASN A 80 4.34 -9.26 -13.70
C ASN A 80 3.70 -8.32 -14.72
N PHE A 81 4.28 -8.25 -15.92
CA PHE A 81 3.74 -7.45 -17.02
C PHE A 81 2.31 -7.88 -17.40
N ARG A 82 2.05 -9.19 -17.54
CA ARG A 82 0.69 -9.71 -17.83
C ARG A 82 -0.31 -9.33 -16.72
N ILE A 83 0.07 -9.46 -15.46
CA ILE A 83 -0.79 -9.09 -14.33
C ILE A 83 -1.11 -7.60 -14.39
N MET A 84 -0.13 -6.74 -14.68
CA MET A 84 -0.34 -5.30 -14.82
C MET A 84 -1.35 -4.98 -15.93
N TRP A 85 -1.21 -5.59 -17.11
CA TRP A 85 -2.16 -5.38 -18.21
C TRP A 85 -3.57 -5.87 -17.89
N ILE A 86 -3.69 -7.02 -17.24
CA ILE A 86 -4.99 -7.53 -16.78
C ILE A 86 -5.59 -6.54 -15.77
N SER A 87 -4.80 -6.03 -14.83
CA SER A 87 -5.25 -5.06 -13.84
C SER A 87 -5.73 -3.75 -14.47
N VAL A 88 -4.97 -3.23 -15.46
CA VAL A 88 -5.36 -2.03 -16.21
C VAL A 88 -6.65 -2.26 -16.99
N GLY A 89 -6.76 -3.39 -17.69
CA GLY A 89 -7.97 -3.74 -18.45
C GLY A 89 -9.20 -3.87 -17.54
N VAL A 90 -9.06 -4.57 -16.42
CA VAL A 90 -10.14 -4.71 -15.43
C VAL A 90 -10.51 -3.35 -14.83
N ASN A 91 -9.53 -2.52 -14.48
CA ASN A 91 -9.78 -1.17 -13.98
C ASN A 91 -10.54 -0.32 -15.00
N LEU A 92 -10.14 -0.38 -16.27
CA LEU A 92 -10.82 0.34 -17.35
C LEU A 92 -12.27 -0.12 -17.50
N VAL A 93 -12.50 -1.43 -17.56
CA VAL A 93 -13.87 -1.99 -17.69
C VAL A 93 -14.74 -1.58 -16.50
N PHE A 94 -14.24 -1.71 -15.28
CA PHE A 94 -15.01 -1.30 -14.10
C PHE A 94 -15.23 0.21 -14.02
N ASN A 95 -14.29 1.03 -14.47
CA ASN A 95 -14.50 2.46 -14.57
C ASN A 95 -15.63 2.79 -15.56
N LEU A 96 -15.64 2.17 -16.73
CA LEU A 96 -16.71 2.37 -17.72
C LEU A 96 -18.08 1.92 -17.20
N LEU A 97 -18.12 0.91 -16.35
CA LEU A 97 -19.37 0.40 -15.77
C LEU A 97 -19.85 1.23 -14.57
N PHE A 98 -18.94 1.63 -13.68
CA PHE A 98 -19.33 2.23 -12.39
C PHE A 98 -19.38 3.75 -12.40
N ILE A 99 -18.54 4.41 -13.20
CA ILE A 99 -18.53 5.90 -13.25
C ILE A 99 -19.88 6.47 -13.69
N PRO A 100 -20.57 5.93 -14.72
CA PRO A 100 -21.87 6.47 -15.13
C PRO A 100 -22.93 6.44 -14.03
N TYR A 101 -22.86 5.46 -13.11
CA TYR A 101 -23.87 5.28 -12.04
C TYR A 101 -23.46 5.94 -10.73
N TRP A 102 -22.15 5.92 -10.39
CA TRP A 102 -21.65 6.33 -9.07
C TRP A 102 -20.60 7.44 -9.14
N GLY A 103 -20.30 7.98 -10.32
CA GLY A 103 -19.34 9.06 -10.48
C GLY A 103 -17.97 8.72 -9.90
N ILE A 104 -17.41 9.63 -9.10
CA ILE A 104 -16.09 9.47 -8.47
C ILE A 104 -16.03 8.25 -7.54
N ALA A 105 -17.12 7.94 -6.84
CA ALA A 105 -17.20 6.75 -6.01
C ALA A 105 -17.03 5.48 -6.85
N GLY A 106 -17.64 5.42 -8.04
CA GLY A 106 -17.49 4.33 -8.99
C GLY A 106 -16.03 4.11 -9.41
N ALA A 107 -15.30 5.19 -9.73
CA ALA A 107 -13.88 5.11 -10.04
C ALA A 107 -13.05 4.57 -8.87
N THR A 108 -13.40 4.96 -7.64
CA THR A 108 -12.74 4.47 -6.44
C THR A 108 -12.95 2.97 -6.25
N PHE A 109 -14.19 2.49 -6.43
CA PHE A 109 -14.52 1.06 -6.37
C PHE A 109 -13.83 0.27 -7.47
N ALA A 110 -13.80 0.76 -8.71
CA ALA A 110 -13.08 0.13 -9.82
C ALA A 110 -11.60 -0.07 -9.49
N THR A 111 -10.96 0.95 -8.95
CA THR A 111 -9.54 0.89 -8.55
C THR A 111 -9.31 -0.10 -7.42
N LEU A 112 -10.22 -0.18 -6.46
CA LEU A 112 -10.15 -1.11 -5.34
C LEU A 112 -10.24 -2.56 -5.82
N LEU A 113 -11.19 -2.86 -6.70
CA LEU A 113 -11.36 -4.18 -7.29
C LEU A 113 -10.16 -4.59 -8.15
N ALA A 114 -9.66 -3.69 -9.01
CA ALA A 114 -8.48 -3.94 -9.82
C ALA A 114 -7.23 -4.19 -8.97
N THR A 115 -7.03 -3.43 -7.90
CA THR A 115 -5.93 -3.61 -6.95
C THR A 115 -6.05 -4.95 -6.22
N GLY A 116 -7.23 -5.30 -5.74
CA GLY A 116 -7.50 -6.59 -5.09
C GLY A 116 -7.21 -7.77 -6.02
N LEU A 117 -7.66 -7.68 -7.28
CA LEU A 117 -7.38 -8.69 -8.30
C LEU A 117 -5.88 -8.83 -8.58
N THR A 118 -5.17 -7.71 -8.70
CA THR A 118 -3.70 -7.70 -8.90
C THR A 118 -3.00 -8.46 -7.78
N ILE A 119 -3.33 -8.15 -6.53
CA ILE A 119 -2.75 -8.81 -5.35
C ILE A 119 -3.10 -10.30 -5.33
N PHE A 120 -4.35 -10.66 -5.63
CA PHE A 120 -4.80 -12.04 -5.67
C PHE A 120 -4.05 -12.86 -6.73
N LEU A 121 -3.96 -12.34 -7.97
CA LEU A 121 -3.23 -12.99 -9.06
C LEU A 121 -1.75 -13.13 -8.75
N SER A 122 -1.11 -12.07 -8.26
CA SER A 122 0.29 -12.08 -7.86
C SER A 122 0.54 -13.11 -6.75
N LYS A 123 -0.31 -13.16 -5.73
CA LYS A 123 -0.21 -14.13 -4.64
C LYS A 123 -0.35 -15.56 -5.15
N ARG A 124 -1.30 -15.83 -6.04
CA ARG A 124 -1.53 -17.17 -6.59
C ARG A 124 -0.34 -17.66 -7.42
N LEU A 125 0.27 -16.79 -8.22
CA LEU A 125 1.44 -17.12 -9.01
C LEU A 125 2.72 -17.26 -8.15
N LEU A 126 2.85 -16.49 -7.10
CA LEU A 126 3.97 -16.56 -6.17
C LEU A 126 3.84 -17.69 -5.15
N ALA A 127 2.64 -18.19 -4.87
CA ALA A 127 2.45 -19.31 -3.95
C ALA A 127 3.25 -20.55 -4.36
N GLN A 128 3.46 -20.74 -5.66
CA GLN A 128 4.32 -21.80 -6.22
C GLN A 128 5.83 -21.51 -6.05
N SER A 129 6.21 -20.26 -5.74
CA SER A 129 7.61 -19.79 -5.68
C SER A 129 8.01 -19.30 -4.29
N GLY A 130 7.17 -19.47 -3.28
CA GLY A 130 7.46 -19.07 -1.90
C GLY A 130 7.39 -17.54 -1.67
N GLY A 131 6.33 -16.89 -2.11
CA GLY A 131 6.09 -15.46 -1.99
C GLY A 131 6.20 -14.87 -0.58
N PRO A 132 6.24 -13.52 -0.44
CA PRO A 132 6.30 -12.86 0.86
C PRO A 132 5.08 -13.24 1.69
N LEU A 133 5.31 -13.59 2.93
CA LEU A 133 4.25 -13.89 3.88
C LEU A 133 3.79 -12.59 4.54
N LEU A 134 2.49 -12.36 4.61
CA LEU A 134 1.90 -11.21 5.28
C LEU A 134 2.32 -11.10 6.75
N GLY A 135 2.41 -12.24 7.46
CA GLY A 135 2.80 -12.29 8.86
C GLY A 135 4.20 -11.72 9.15
N PRO A 136 5.27 -12.17 8.46
CA PRO A 136 6.60 -11.60 8.63
C PRO A 136 6.69 -10.12 8.27
N ALA A 137 5.93 -9.65 7.27
CA ALA A 137 5.91 -8.23 6.88
C ALA A 137 5.28 -7.33 7.95
N ILE A 138 4.17 -7.77 8.56
CA ILE A 138 3.53 -7.06 9.68
C ILE A 138 4.46 -7.05 10.90
N LYS A 139 5.14 -8.18 11.18
CA LYS A 139 6.12 -8.27 12.28
C LYS A 139 7.31 -7.33 12.05
N SER A 140 7.79 -7.23 10.81
CA SER A 140 8.85 -6.29 10.43
C SER A 140 8.40 -4.83 10.62
N ALA A 141 7.17 -4.48 10.22
CA ALA A 141 6.62 -3.15 10.46
C ALA A 141 6.56 -2.82 11.96
N GLY A 142 6.09 -3.75 12.81
CA GLY A 142 6.10 -3.60 14.27
C GLY A 142 7.49 -3.37 14.85
N HIS A 143 8.49 -4.10 14.35
CA HIS A 143 9.89 -3.92 14.77
C HIS A 143 10.43 -2.53 14.41
N TYR A 144 10.11 -1.99 13.23
CA TYR A 144 10.49 -0.62 12.85
C TYR A 144 9.87 0.44 13.78
N TYR A 145 8.61 0.28 14.19
CA TYR A 145 7.99 1.19 15.16
C TYR A 145 8.67 1.11 16.53
N GLN A 146 9.05 -0.07 17.00
CA GLN A 146 9.80 -0.23 18.25
C GLN A 146 11.16 0.47 18.17
N LEU A 147 11.91 0.31 17.06
CA LEU A 147 13.18 0.98 16.86
C LEU A 147 13.04 2.50 16.78
N LEU A 148 12.03 3.01 16.08
CA LEU A 148 11.74 4.43 16.02
C LEU A 148 11.42 4.99 17.41
N PHE A 149 10.58 4.30 18.18
CA PHE A 149 10.23 4.72 19.55
C PHE A 149 11.45 4.72 20.48
N GLN A 150 12.29 3.69 20.42
CA GLN A 150 13.53 3.63 21.21
C GLN A 150 14.51 4.76 20.85
N ASN A 151 14.65 5.07 19.55
CA ASN A 151 15.52 6.15 19.09
C ASN A 151 14.98 7.51 19.50
N LEU A 152 13.67 7.74 19.42
CA LEU A 152 13.02 8.97 19.91
C LEU A 152 13.22 9.11 21.42
N GLN A 153 13.05 8.04 22.18
CA GLN A 153 13.24 8.05 23.64
C GLN A 153 14.70 8.32 24.02
N LYS A 154 15.67 7.74 23.29
CA LYS A 154 17.09 8.06 23.47
C LYS A 154 17.41 9.52 23.15
N SER A 155 16.89 10.06 22.04
CA SER A 155 17.08 11.46 21.66
C SER A 155 16.45 12.41 22.69
N PHE A 156 15.27 12.07 23.18
CA PHE A 156 14.58 12.86 24.21
C PHE A 156 15.38 12.87 25.51
N ASN A 157 15.84 11.71 25.98
CA ASN A 157 16.68 11.59 27.18
C ASN A 157 18.01 12.33 27.03
N HIS A 158 18.61 12.33 25.82
CA HIS A 158 19.85 13.07 25.56
C HIS A 158 19.64 14.58 25.62
N VAL A 159 18.52 15.09 25.12
CA VAL A 159 18.19 16.53 25.17
C VAL A 159 17.90 17.00 26.61
N PHE A 160 17.27 16.15 27.42
CA PHE A 160 16.95 16.50 28.82
C PHE A 160 18.06 16.16 29.82
N SER A 161 19.09 15.40 29.43
CA SER A 161 20.28 15.12 30.25
C SER A 161 21.31 16.26 30.25
N PHE A 162 21.12 17.31 29.45
CA PHE A 162 21.95 18.52 29.40
C PHE A 162 21.41 19.70 30.28
N ARG A 163 20.55 19.43 31.26
CA ARG A 163 20.10 20.40 32.22
C ARG A 163 20.56 20.03 33.65
#